data_73487f709616a93535c58b3dfe449ca1
#
_entry.id   73487f709616a93535c58b3dfe449ca1
#
_cell.length_a   1.000
_cell.length_b   1.000
_cell.length_c   1.000
_cell.angle_alpha   90.00
_cell.angle_beta   90.00
_cell.angle_gamma   90.00
#
_symmetry.space_group_name_H-M   'P 1'
#
loop_
_entity.id
_entity.type
_entity.pdbx_description
1 polymer ?
#
loop_
_entity_poly.entity_id
_entity_poly.type
_entity_poly.pdbx_seq_one_letter_code
_entity_poly.pdbx_strand_id
1 'polypeptide(L)'
;MRTLIFVLFTALASSAMAEESARVTDRGAFVNLVQGKSLTSLGVRLTVSPSGSIGGRAFGRDISGTWTWNNGYFCRTMQAGDRVFPRNCQLVQQNGNRLRFIADKGAGATADLRIR
;
A
#
# COMPACT_ATOMS: atom_id res chain seq x y z
N MET A 1 62.25 -17.60 -10.85
CA MET A 1 60.91 -17.57 -11.41
C MET A 1 59.94 -17.19 -10.32
N ARG A 2 59.39 -16.00 -10.37
CA ARG A 2 58.37 -15.57 -9.42
C ARG A 2 56.98 -15.82 -10.01
N THR A 3 56.22 -16.72 -9.40
CA THR A 3 54.84 -16.96 -9.73
C THR A 3 54.00 -15.90 -9.04
N LEU A 4 53.43 -14.99 -9.82
CA LEU A 4 52.44 -14.02 -9.33
C LEU A 4 51.12 -14.77 -9.20
N ILE A 5 50.69 -15.00 -7.97
CA ILE A 5 49.34 -15.51 -7.68
C ILE A 5 48.42 -14.29 -7.61
N PHE A 6 47.62 -14.09 -8.66
CA PHE A 6 46.50 -13.15 -8.62
C PHE A 6 45.38 -13.80 -7.82
N VAL A 7 45.21 -13.37 -6.58
CA VAL A 7 44.00 -13.69 -5.83
C VAL A 7 42.91 -12.76 -6.34
N LEU A 8 42.07 -13.30 -7.21
CA LEU A 8 40.84 -12.58 -7.62
C LEU A 8 39.90 -12.55 -6.44
N PHE A 9 39.84 -11.43 -5.74
CA PHE A 9 38.76 -11.15 -4.81
C PHE A 9 37.51 -10.86 -5.64
N THR A 10 36.69 -11.86 -5.88
CA THR A 10 35.31 -11.62 -6.29
C THR A 10 34.57 -11.11 -5.04
N ALA A 11 34.45 -9.81 -4.93
CA ALA A 11 33.51 -9.23 -4.01
C ALA A 11 32.12 -9.68 -4.46
N LEU A 12 31.56 -10.67 -3.79
CA LEU A 12 30.14 -10.94 -3.83
C LEU A 12 29.47 -9.73 -3.19
N ALA A 13 29.10 -8.75 -4.03
CA ALA A 13 28.14 -7.75 -3.63
C ALA A 13 26.85 -8.53 -3.36
N SER A 14 26.59 -8.84 -2.08
CA SER A 14 25.27 -9.20 -1.65
C SER A 14 24.42 -7.94 -1.91
N SER A 15 23.74 -7.91 -3.06
CA SER A 15 22.63 -7.00 -3.23
C SER A 15 21.66 -7.36 -2.12
N ALA A 16 21.67 -6.58 -1.04
CA ALA A 16 20.55 -6.56 -0.14
C ALA A 16 19.35 -6.32 -1.05
N MET A 17 18.50 -7.34 -1.22
CA MET A 17 17.20 -7.14 -1.83
C MET A 17 16.42 -6.25 -0.85
N ALA A 18 16.65 -4.94 -0.95
CA ALA A 18 15.70 -3.99 -0.44
C ALA A 18 14.40 -4.33 -1.17
N GLU A 19 13.40 -4.79 -0.42
CA GLU A 19 12.07 -4.95 -0.96
C GLU A 19 11.64 -3.60 -1.49
N GLU A 20 11.76 -3.42 -2.82
CA GLU A 20 11.39 -2.17 -3.45
C GLU A 20 9.88 -2.07 -3.48
N SER A 21 9.36 -0.97 -2.94
CA SER A 21 7.96 -0.63 -3.05
C SER A 21 7.64 -0.32 -4.52
N ALA A 22 6.69 -1.05 -5.09
CA ALA A 22 6.21 -0.82 -6.43
C ALA A 22 4.91 -0.02 -6.39
N ARG A 23 4.82 1.01 -7.22
CA ARG A 23 3.58 1.77 -7.36
C ARG A 23 2.51 0.91 -8.02
N VAL A 24 1.31 0.90 -7.45
CA VAL A 24 0.10 0.35 -8.07
C VAL A 24 -0.47 1.42 -9.01
N THR A 25 -0.51 1.14 -10.32
CA THR A 25 -0.78 2.16 -11.33
C THR A 25 -2.19 2.09 -11.92
N ASP A 26 -2.86 0.95 -11.82
CA ASP A 26 -4.18 0.78 -12.42
C ASP A 26 -5.17 0.11 -11.48
N ARG A 27 -6.46 0.32 -11.79
CA ARG A 27 -7.56 -0.19 -10.98
C ARG A 27 -7.56 -1.72 -10.87
N GLY A 28 -7.31 -2.42 -11.95
CA GLY A 28 -7.32 -3.88 -11.98
C GLY A 28 -6.26 -4.49 -11.07
N ALA A 29 -5.04 -3.95 -11.10
CA ALA A 29 -3.97 -4.36 -10.21
C ALA A 29 -4.33 -4.10 -8.74
N PHE A 30 -4.92 -2.96 -8.43
CA PHE A 30 -5.37 -2.63 -7.09
C PHE A 30 -6.47 -3.58 -6.61
N VAL A 31 -7.50 -3.81 -7.42
CA VAL A 31 -8.59 -4.73 -7.08
C VAL A 31 -8.07 -6.14 -6.81
N ASN A 32 -7.14 -6.64 -7.61
CA ASN A 32 -6.55 -7.96 -7.40
C ASN A 32 -5.83 -8.08 -6.05
N LEU A 33 -5.28 -7.00 -5.54
CA LEU A 33 -4.61 -6.98 -4.23
C LEU A 33 -5.59 -6.99 -3.06
N VAL A 34 -6.71 -6.29 -3.18
CA VAL A 34 -7.62 -6.03 -2.06
C VAL A 34 -8.89 -6.89 -2.07
N GLN A 35 -9.26 -7.45 -3.21
CA GLN A 35 -10.49 -8.22 -3.36
C GLN A 35 -10.51 -9.44 -2.45
N GLY A 36 -11.56 -9.56 -1.62
CA GLY A 36 -11.73 -10.65 -0.67
C GLY A 36 -10.74 -10.63 0.49
N LYS A 37 -10.00 -9.54 0.65
CA LYS A 37 -8.99 -9.37 1.70
C LYS A 37 -9.41 -8.31 2.69
N SER A 38 -8.79 -8.36 3.86
CA SER A 38 -8.84 -7.27 4.84
C SER A 38 -7.53 -6.50 4.80
N LEU A 39 -7.62 -5.18 4.93
CA LEU A 39 -6.47 -4.31 5.11
C LEU A 39 -6.40 -3.93 6.58
N THR A 40 -5.30 -4.27 7.24
CA THR A 40 -5.19 -4.14 8.69
C THR A 40 -3.98 -3.32 9.12
N SER A 41 -4.18 -2.58 10.19
CA SER A 41 -3.12 -2.02 11.02
C SER A 41 -3.60 -2.05 12.47
N LEU A 42 -2.80 -1.55 13.41
CA LEU A 42 -3.17 -1.56 14.82
C LEU A 42 -4.51 -0.84 15.05
N GLY A 43 -5.52 -1.60 15.50
CA GLY A 43 -6.85 -1.08 15.77
C GLY A 43 -7.72 -0.78 14.52
N VAL A 44 -7.22 -1.12 13.33
CA VAL A 44 -7.91 -0.84 12.05
C VAL A 44 -8.06 -2.10 11.23
N ARG A 45 -9.25 -2.32 10.70
CA ARG A 45 -9.57 -3.36 9.73
C ARG A 45 -10.49 -2.80 8.67
N LEU A 46 -10.00 -2.73 7.44
CA LEU A 46 -10.74 -2.21 6.29
C LEU A 46 -11.02 -3.30 5.28
N THR A 47 -12.18 -3.21 4.66
CA THR A 47 -12.51 -3.96 3.45
C THR A 47 -12.79 -2.97 2.33
N VAL A 48 -12.13 -3.17 1.20
CA VAL A 48 -12.27 -2.33 0.01
C VAL A 48 -12.87 -3.21 -1.08
N SER A 49 -14.12 -2.93 -1.43
CA SER A 49 -14.88 -3.72 -2.39
C SER A 49 -14.64 -3.27 -3.83
N PRO A 50 -14.58 -4.21 -4.81
CA PRO A 50 -14.56 -3.84 -6.23
C PRO A 50 -15.75 -2.99 -6.67
N SER A 51 -16.87 -3.05 -5.94
CA SER A 51 -18.06 -2.24 -6.22
C SER A 51 -17.89 -0.74 -5.90
N GLY A 52 -16.80 -0.35 -5.27
CA GLY A 52 -16.54 1.04 -4.89
C GLY A 52 -16.90 1.39 -3.45
N SER A 53 -17.20 0.41 -2.60
CA SER A 53 -17.48 0.64 -1.19
C SER A 53 -16.27 0.35 -0.31
N ILE A 54 -16.20 1.04 0.82
CA ILE A 54 -15.25 0.82 1.90
C ILE A 54 -16.04 0.55 3.16
N GLY A 55 -15.68 -0.52 3.88
CA GLY A 55 -16.26 -0.88 5.17
C GLY A 55 -15.19 -1.27 6.17
N GLY A 56 -15.61 -1.67 7.35
CA GLY A 56 -14.73 -2.16 8.40
C GLY A 56 -14.92 -1.45 9.73
N ARG A 57 -13.88 -1.49 10.55
CA ARG A 57 -13.86 -0.87 11.88
C ARG A 57 -12.50 -0.24 12.15
N ALA A 58 -12.51 0.87 12.84
CA ALA A 58 -11.31 1.54 13.34
C ALA A 58 -11.56 1.99 14.79
N PHE A 59 -10.74 1.48 15.71
CA PHE A 59 -10.81 1.83 17.12
C PHE A 59 -12.23 1.68 17.72
N GLY A 60 -12.92 0.58 17.34
CA GLY A 60 -14.26 0.26 17.79
C GLY A 60 -15.39 1.01 17.06
N ARG A 61 -15.08 1.83 16.06
CA ARG A 61 -16.07 2.59 15.28
C ARG A 61 -16.24 1.98 13.91
N ASP A 62 -17.48 1.99 13.42
CA ASP A 62 -17.78 1.52 12.06
C ASP A 62 -17.22 2.49 11.03
N ILE A 63 -16.61 1.90 9.99
CA ILE A 63 -16.11 2.63 8.83
C ILE A 63 -17.08 2.44 7.69
N SER A 64 -17.40 3.54 7.00
CA SER A 64 -18.12 3.55 5.74
C SER A 64 -17.46 4.53 4.78
N GLY A 65 -17.50 4.22 3.51
CA GLY A 65 -16.93 5.11 2.51
C GLY A 65 -17.09 4.59 1.10
N THR A 66 -16.62 5.38 0.17
CA THR A 66 -16.61 5.07 -1.26
C THR A 66 -15.25 5.40 -1.85
N TRP A 67 -14.91 4.70 -2.93
CA TRP A 67 -13.66 4.92 -3.62
C TRP A 67 -13.83 4.81 -5.14
N THR A 68 -12.95 5.47 -5.84
CA THR A 68 -12.76 5.36 -7.28
C THR A 68 -11.27 5.33 -7.58
N TRP A 69 -10.92 4.83 -8.78
CA TRP A 69 -9.56 4.90 -9.28
C TRP A 69 -9.48 5.91 -10.40
N ASN A 70 -8.78 7.02 -10.20
CA ASN A 70 -8.67 8.12 -11.14
C ASN A 70 -7.21 8.46 -11.42
N ASN A 71 -6.82 8.43 -12.68
CA ASN A 71 -5.49 8.86 -13.14
C ASN A 71 -4.34 8.21 -12.36
N GLY A 72 -4.50 6.93 -11.97
CA GLY A 72 -3.48 6.21 -11.23
C GLY A 72 -3.51 6.42 -9.72
N TYR A 73 -4.58 7.02 -9.17
CA TYR A 73 -4.72 7.26 -7.75
C TYR A 73 -5.97 6.61 -7.17
N PHE A 74 -5.86 6.18 -5.93
CA PHE A 74 -6.97 5.73 -5.11
C PHE A 74 -7.66 6.95 -4.49
N CYS A 75 -8.82 7.32 -4.99
CA CYS A 75 -9.58 8.47 -4.52
C CYS A 75 -10.73 8.00 -3.64
N ARG A 76 -10.77 8.43 -2.38
CA ARG A 76 -11.77 7.96 -1.43
C ARG A 76 -12.34 9.08 -0.58
N THR A 77 -13.61 8.92 -0.18
CA THR A 77 -14.26 9.57 0.95
C THR A 77 -14.54 8.52 1.99
N MET A 78 -14.35 8.82 3.26
CA MET A 78 -14.53 7.84 4.33
C MET A 78 -15.02 8.51 5.60
N GLN A 79 -15.73 7.74 6.41
CA GLN A 79 -16.22 8.16 7.72
C GLN A 79 -15.97 7.03 8.73
N ALA A 80 -15.49 7.38 9.91
CA ALA A 80 -15.32 6.46 11.04
C ALA A 80 -16.06 7.04 12.25
N GLY A 81 -17.22 6.48 12.58
CA GLY A 81 -18.12 7.08 13.54
C GLY A 81 -18.49 8.52 13.10
N ASP A 82 -18.26 9.50 13.96
CA ASP A 82 -18.52 10.90 13.65
C ASP A 82 -17.36 11.60 12.91
N ARG A 83 -16.23 10.94 12.77
CA ARG A 83 -15.07 11.51 12.10
C ARG A 83 -15.17 11.37 10.60
N VAL A 84 -15.11 12.49 9.90
CA VAL A 84 -15.18 12.54 8.44
C VAL A 84 -13.77 12.70 7.88
N PHE A 85 -13.43 11.84 6.93
CA PHE A 85 -12.24 11.97 6.11
C PHE A 85 -12.69 12.44 4.73
N PRO A 86 -12.44 13.71 4.37
CA PRO A 86 -12.89 14.24 3.09
C PRO A 86 -12.19 13.54 1.92
N ARG A 87 -12.73 13.73 0.71
CA ARG A 87 -12.16 13.15 -0.50
C ARG A 87 -10.69 13.46 -0.62
N ASN A 88 -9.90 12.42 -0.80
CA ASN A 88 -8.47 12.52 -1.02
C ASN A 88 -8.04 11.46 -2.04
N CYS A 89 -7.23 11.86 -3.01
CA CYS A 89 -6.64 10.98 -3.99
C CYS A 89 -5.23 10.59 -3.53
N GLN A 90 -4.99 9.30 -3.40
CA GLN A 90 -3.80 8.76 -2.76
C GLN A 90 -2.98 7.94 -3.72
N LEU A 91 -1.67 8.12 -3.66
CA LEU A 91 -0.73 7.24 -4.35
C LEU A 91 -0.65 5.94 -3.55
N VAL A 92 -0.69 4.81 -4.24
CA VAL A 92 -0.63 3.48 -3.61
C VAL A 92 0.65 2.78 -4.03
N GLN A 93 1.38 2.27 -3.04
CA GLN A 93 2.57 1.46 -3.24
C GLN A 93 2.37 0.10 -2.58
N GLN A 94 2.88 -0.94 -3.22
CA GLN A 94 2.89 -2.30 -2.69
C GLN A 94 4.32 -2.72 -2.32
N ASN A 95 4.45 -3.34 -1.16
CA ASN A 95 5.66 -4.00 -0.73
C ASN A 95 5.28 -5.34 -0.08
N GLY A 96 5.40 -6.43 -0.83
CA GLY A 96 4.92 -7.74 -0.38
C GLY A 96 3.43 -7.70 -0.05
N ASN A 97 3.06 -8.06 1.20
CA ASN A 97 1.69 -8.03 1.68
C ASN A 97 1.30 -6.70 2.34
N ARG A 98 2.05 -5.64 2.11
CA ARG A 98 1.78 -4.29 2.63
C ARG A 98 1.38 -3.36 1.51
N LEU A 99 0.38 -2.54 1.79
CA LEU A 99 0.00 -1.40 0.96
C LEU A 99 0.27 -0.11 1.71
N ARG A 100 0.93 0.81 1.04
CA ARG A 100 1.12 2.17 1.54
C ARG A 100 0.25 3.12 0.75
N PHE A 101 -0.59 3.85 1.45
CA PHE A 101 -1.42 4.92 0.90
C PHE A 101 -0.79 6.25 1.29
N ILE A 102 -0.47 7.07 0.29
CA ILE A 102 0.15 8.37 0.53
C ILE A 102 -0.83 9.45 0.08
N ALA A 103 -1.33 10.22 1.03
CA ALA A 103 -2.30 11.27 0.80
C ALA A 103 -1.79 12.34 -0.17
N ASP A 104 -2.71 13.14 -0.70
CA ASP A 104 -2.40 14.27 -1.59
C ASP A 104 -1.54 13.86 -2.79
N LYS A 105 -1.93 12.76 -3.43
CA LYS A 105 -1.24 12.21 -4.61
C LYS A 105 0.24 11.93 -4.36
N GLY A 106 0.59 11.53 -3.15
CA GLY A 106 1.95 11.19 -2.75
C GLY A 106 2.71 12.28 -2.02
N ALA A 107 2.11 13.46 -1.82
CA ALA A 107 2.76 14.59 -1.14
C ALA A 107 2.43 14.69 0.35
N GLY A 108 1.45 13.92 0.84
CA GLY A 108 0.94 14.02 2.20
C GLY A 108 1.33 12.88 3.12
N ALA A 109 0.50 12.68 4.15
CA ALA A 109 0.72 11.65 5.15
C ALA A 109 0.58 10.24 4.59
N THR A 110 1.28 9.29 5.19
CA THR A 110 1.27 7.87 4.81
C THR A 110 0.44 7.04 5.77
N ALA A 111 -0.24 6.02 5.23
CA ALA A 111 -0.88 4.98 6.00
C ALA A 111 -0.44 3.62 5.45
N ASP A 112 0.13 2.79 6.30
CA ASP A 112 0.58 1.45 5.96
C ASP A 112 -0.42 0.43 6.48
N LEU A 113 -0.93 -0.42 5.57
CA LEU A 113 -1.87 -1.48 5.89
C LEU A 113 -1.33 -2.82 5.39
N ARG A 114 -1.59 -3.86 6.18
CA ARG A 114 -1.24 -5.23 5.78
C ARG A 114 -2.43 -5.89 5.09
N ILE A 115 -2.17 -6.56 3.99
CA ILE A 115 -3.15 -7.40 3.28
C ILE A 115 -3.26 -8.74 4.01
N ARG A 116 -4.45 -9.10 4.45
CA ARG A 116 -4.74 -10.38 5.12
C ARG A 116 -5.90 -11.14 4.50
#